data_7d4bc44792621cba113e4aeaadb31f3c
#
_entry.id   7d4bc44792621cba113e4aeaadb31f3c
#
_cell.length_a   1.000
_cell.length_b   1.000
_cell.length_c   1.000
_cell.angle_alpha   90.00
_cell.angle_beta   90.00
_cell.angle_gamma   90.00
#
_symmetry.space_group_name_H-M   'P 1'
#
loop_
_entity.id
_entity.type
_entity.pdbx_description
1 polymer ?
#
loop_
_entity_poly.entity_id
_entity_poly.type
_entity_poly.pdbx_seq_one_letter_code
_entity_poly.pdbx_strand_id
1 'polypeptide(L)'
;MDFMKKGLLQLFIVPAIILGIGSCSDKGGGGGGGGGGGEANLAVTLNPPAGSTQPAAPQVDFPITVSITSTMPPQGVTIDVKAAPDGSTTNFFTESRSSTTPNNNFTITGTPTGVVCVTTVTVTSKTKATNTWTGSYRYTRKP
;
A
#
# COMPACT_ATOMS: atom_id res chain seq x y z
N MET A 1 -45.01 -43.42 -3.97
CA MET A 1 -43.73 -44.15 -3.87
C MET A 1 -42.72 -43.13 -3.39
N ASP A 2 -42.65 -42.95 -2.08
CA ASP A 2 -41.78 -43.61 -1.12
C ASP A 2 -40.30 -43.54 -1.48
N PHE A 3 -39.58 -42.84 -0.68
CA PHE A 3 -38.46 -43.17 0.20
C PHE A 3 -37.78 -41.89 0.64
N MET A 4 -38.06 -41.28 1.78
CA MET A 4 -37.54 -41.60 3.12
C MET A 4 -36.09 -42.06 3.13
N LYS A 5 -35.22 -41.17 3.74
CA LYS A 5 -34.33 -41.51 4.88
C LYS A 5 -33.41 -40.34 5.15
N LYS A 6 -33.61 -39.74 6.34
CA LYS A 6 -32.77 -39.90 7.55
C LYS A 6 -31.37 -39.34 7.33
N GLY A 7 -30.99 -38.24 7.91
CA GLY A 7 -30.80 -38.06 9.34
C GLY A 7 -29.34 -38.29 9.65
N LEU A 8 -28.59 -37.25 9.94
CA LEU A 8 -27.50 -37.37 10.89
C LEU A 8 -27.18 -35.99 11.47
N LEU A 9 -27.74 -35.82 12.65
CA LEU A 9 -27.40 -34.85 13.65
C LEU A 9 -25.97 -35.15 14.12
N GLN A 10 -24.98 -34.36 13.75
CA GLN A 10 -23.66 -34.46 14.35
C GLN A 10 -23.44 -33.29 15.30
N LEU A 11 -23.73 -33.61 16.53
CA LEU A 11 -23.36 -32.92 17.74
C LEU A 11 -21.84 -32.89 17.84
N PHE A 12 -21.19 -31.76 17.63
CA PHE A 12 -19.80 -31.61 17.99
C PHE A 12 -19.68 -30.82 19.29
N ILE A 13 -19.29 -31.57 20.24
CA ILE A 13 -18.83 -31.26 21.60
C ILE A 13 -17.74 -30.19 21.55
N VAL A 14 -17.99 -29.11 22.27
CA VAL A 14 -16.99 -28.10 22.63
C VAL A 14 -16.14 -28.62 23.79
N PRO A 15 -14.83 -28.71 23.72
CA PRO A 15 -14.01 -28.74 24.91
C PRO A 15 -13.64 -27.31 25.31
N ALA A 16 -14.11 -26.92 26.45
CA ALA A 16 -13.60 -25.79 27.20
C ALA A 16 -12.15 -26.08 27.62
N ILE A 17 -11.26 -25.17 27.37
CA ILE A 17 -9.88 -25.26 27.88
C ILE A 17 -9.51 -23.92 28.50
N ILE A 18 -9.54 -23.94 29.80
CA ILE A 18 -8.54 -23.61 30.84
C ILE A 18 -7.82 -22.26 30.64
N LEU A 19 -8.20 -21.36 31.56
CA LEU A 19 -7.42 -20.21 31.99
C LEU A 19 -6.05 -20.63 32.49
N GLY A 20 -5.02 -20.14 31.84
CA GLY A 20 -3.68 -20.08 32.39
C GLY A 20 -3.31 -18.64 32.69
N ILE A 21 -3.56 -18.18 33.88
CA ILE A 21 -2.97 -16.96 34.44
C ILE A 21 -1.54 -17.29 34.84
N GLY A 22 -0.60 -16.85 34.01
CA GLY A 22 0.81 -16.83 34.29
C GLY A 22 1.30 -15.41 34.42
N SER A 23 1.15 -14.88 35.63
CA SER A 23 1.89 -13.70 36.07
C SER A 23 3.34 -14.12 36.28
N CYS A 24 4.26 -13.53 35.53
CA CYS A 24 5.66 -13.45 35.94
C CYS A 24 6.18 -12.06 35.64
N SER A 25 6.16 -11.26 36.70
CA SER A 25 7.07 -10.18 36.94
C SER A 25 8.46 -10.76 37.13
N ASP A 26 9.43 -10.42 36.31
CA ASP A 26 10.81 -10.40 36.75
C ASP A 26 11.65 -9.35 36.05
N LYS A 27 12.37 -8.60 36.86
CA LYS A 27 13.40 -7.62 36.51
C LYS A 27 14.69 -8.34 36.14
N GLY A 28 15.30 -7.88 35.07
CA GLY A 28 16.74 -8.08 34.96
C GLY A 28 17.25 -8.33 33.55
N GLY A 29 17.89 -7.32 33.02
CA GLY A 29 19.14 -7.38 32.29
C GLY A 29 19.31 -8.26 31.06
N GLY A 30 19.54 -7.61 29.93
CA GLY A 30 20.55 -8.09 28.98
C GLY A 30 20.08 -8.97 27.83
N GLY A 31 20.16 -8.42 26.64
CA GLY A 31 20.63 -9.18 25.50
C GLY A 31 19.61 -9.90 24.63
N GLY A 32 19.47 -9.41 23.39
CA GLY A 32 19.18 -10.26 22.25
C GLY A 32 17.78 -10.85 22.15
N GLY A 33 16.80 -10.01 21.97
CA GLY A 33 15.47 -10.45 21.59
C GLY A 33 15.38 -10.73 20.10
N GLY A 34 15.37 -11.97 19.68
CA GLY A 34 14.81 -12.38 18.42
C GLY A 34 13.30 -12.18 18.45
N GLY A 35 12.83 -10.94 18.46
CA GLY A 35 11.44 -10.63 18.22
C GLY A 35 11.13 -10.94 16.78
N GLY A 36 10.16 -11.79 16.51
CA GLY A 36 9.51 -11.94 15.24
C GLY A 36 8.88 -10.61 14.86
N GLY A 37 9.70 -9.64 14.50
CA GLY A 37 9.30 -8.32 14.04
C GLY A 37 8.60 -8.46 12.71
N GLY A 38 7.29 -8.40 12.73
CA GLY A 38 6.52 -8.22 11.51
C GLY A 38 7.08 -7.00 10.78
N GLU A 39 7.13 -7.06 9.46
CA GLU A 39 7.54 -5.95 8.62
C GLU A 39 6.79 -4.67 9.02
N ALA A 40 7.52 -3.56 9.18
CA ALA A 40 6.92 -2.27 9.50
C ALA A 40 5.97 -1.83 8.38
N ASN A 41 4.84 -1.25 8.75
CA ASN A 41 3.92 -0.70 7.78
C ASN A 41 4.61 0.35 6.91
N LEU A 42 4.36 0.29 5.60
CA LEU A 42 4.88 1.25 4.66
C LEU A 42 4.38 2.66 4.98
N ALA A 43 5.29 3.60 5.12
CA ALA A 43 5.03 5.02 5.18
C ALA A 43 5.72 5.68 3.97
N VAL A 44 4.96 6.47 3.23
CA VAL A 44 5.42 7.08 1.98
C VAL A 44 5.02 8.54 1.94
N THR A 45 5.92 9.38 1.46
CA THR A 45 5.63 10.78 1.12
C THR A 45 5.78 10.98 -0.38
N LEU A 46 4.94 11.82 -0.94
CA LEU A 46 4.98 12.22 -2.34
C LEU A 46 5.43 13.68 -2.46
N ASN A 47 6.09 13.99 -3.53
CA ASN A 47 6.26 15.37 -4.01
C ASN A 47 5.89 15.42 -5.50
N PRO A 48 4.76 16.03 -5.87
CA PRO A 48 3.77 16.79 -5.05
C PRO A 48 3.09 15.96 -3.95
N PRO A 49 2.68 16.61 -2.82
CA PRO A 49 2.12 15.89 -1.68
C PRO A 49 0.81 15.18 -1.98
N ALA A 50 0.61 14.00 -1.38
CA ALA A 50 -0.67 13.29 -1.45
C ALA A 50 -1.80 14.16 -0.86
N GLY A 51 -2.98 14.10 -1.48
CA GLY A 51 -4.15 14.90 -1.11
C GLY A 51 -4.12 16.34 -1.64
N SER A 52 -3.02 16.79 -2.25
CA SER A 52 -2.90 18.14 -2.77
C SER A 52 -3.51 18.32 -4.15
N THR A 53 -3.84 19.58 -4.47
CA THR A 53 -4.14 20.02 -5.84
C THR A 53 -3.08 21.03 -6.25
N GLN A 54 -2.34 20.71 -7.30
CA GLN A 54 -1.26 21.57 -7.80
C GLN A 54 -1.81 22.69 -8.68
N PRO A 55 -1.20 23.88 -8.66
CA PRO A 55 -1.52 24.91 -9.63
C PRO A 55 -1.33 24.42 -11.05
N ALA A 56 -2.19 24.91 -11.98
CA ALA A 56 -2.03 24.59 -13.38
C ALA A 56 -0.68 25.09 -13.92
N ALA A 57 0.05 24.22 -14.62
CA ALA A 57 1.40 24.49 -15.10
C ALA A 57 1.51 24.25 -16.62
N PRO A 58 2.34 25.03 -17.35
CA PRO A 58 2.49 24.90 -18.79
C PRO A 58 3.41 23.75 -19.22
N GLN A 59 4.02 23.05 -18.28
CA GLN A 59 4.94 21.96 -18.57
C GLN A 59 4.24 20.75 -19.21
N VAL A 60 4.98 20.02 -20.03
CA VAL A 60 4.50 18.82 -20.73
C VAL A 60 4.67 17.59 -19.83
N ASP A 61 5.78 17.56 -19.10
CA ASP A 61 6.19 16.45 -18.23
C ASP A 61 6.06 16.87 -16.77
N PHE A 62 5.45 16.00 -15.99
CA PHE A 62 5.21 16.25 -14.57
C PHE A 62 6.04 15.30 -13.71
N PRO A 63 7.13 15.80 -13.10
CA PRO A 63 7.96 14.97 -12.24
C PRO A 63 7.24 14.67 -10.92
N ILE A 64 7.43 13.47 -10.41
CA ILE A 64 6.97 13.05 -9.09
C ILE A 64 8.10 12.30 -8.38
N THR A 65 8.29 12.61 -7.11
CA THR A 65 9.18 11.87 -6.22
C THR A 65 8.36 11.06 -5.23
N VAL A 66 8.65 9.78 -5.14
CA VAL A 66 8.07 8.83 -4.18
C VAL A 66 9.16 8.50 -3.15
N SER A 67 8.99 8.94 -1.91
CA SER A 67 9.94 8.71 -0.82
C SER A 67 9.34 7.77 0.22
N ILE A 68 9.96 6.59 0.40
CA ILE A 68 9.58 5.63 1.43
C ILE A 68 10.28 6.04 2.71
N THR A 69 9.51 6.42 3.72
CA THR A 69 10.00 6.97 5.00
C THR A 69 10.01 5.94 6.12
N SER A 70 9.33 4.80 5.93
CA SER A 70 9.43 3.64 6.81
C SER A 70 10.73 2.86 6.56
N THR A 71 11.00 1.89 7.43
CA THR A 71 12.02 0.87 7.13
C THR A 71 11.69 0.18 5.82
N MET A 72 12.68 0.07 4.94
CA MET A 72 12.52 -0.64 3.66
C MET A 72 12.30 -2.13 3.89
N PRO A 73 11.31 -2.72 3.19
CA PRO A 73 11.14 -4.17 3.16
C PRO A 73 12.40 -4.89 2.68
N PRO A 74 12.75 -6.07 3.24
CA PRO A 74 13.98 -6.79 2.87
C PRO A 74 14.12 -7.09 1.38
N GLN A 75 13.00 -7.35 0.68
CA GLN A 75 12.99 -7.60 -0.76
C GLN A 75 12.66 -6.34 -1.60
N GLY A 76 12.58 -5.18 -0.94
CA GLY A 76 12.17 -3.94 -1.57
C GLY A 76 10.67 -3.84 -1.79
N VAL A 77 10.29 -2.92 -2.66
CA VAL A 77 8.90 -2.59 -2.98
C VAL A 77 8.65 -2.62 -4.49
N THR A 78 7.39 -2.73 -4.86
CA THR A 78 6.90 -2.37 -6.19
C THR A 78 6.17 -1.03 -6.06
N ILE A 79 6.46 -0.11 -6.98
CA ILE A 79 5.85 1.22 -7.05
C ILE A 79 5.08 1.31 -8.36
N ASP A 80 3.78 1.49 -8.27
CA ASP A 80 2.89 1.69 -9.41
C ASP A 80 2.43 3.14 -9.44
N VAL A 81 2.71 3.83 -10.54
CA VAL A 81 2.28 5.21 -10.79
C VAL A 81 1.30 5.21 -11.96
N LYS A 82 0.11 5.74 -11.75
CA LYS A 82 -0.96 5.82 -12.75
C LYS A 82 -1.48 7.24 -12.79
N ALA A 83 -1.74 7.77 -13.99
CA ALA A 83 -2.39 9.06 -14.17
C ALA A 83 -3.56 8.97 -15.15
N ALA A 84 -4.67 9.60 -14.78
CA ALA A 84 -5.92 9.65 -15.56
C ALA A 84 -6.55 11.04 -15.46
N PRO A 85 -7.42 11.43 -16.40
CA PRO A 85 -8.33 12.54 -16.19
C PRO A 85 -9.19 12.32 -14.95
N ASP A 86 -9.47 13.35 -14.16
CA ASP A 86 -10.28 13.23 -12.93
C ASP A 86 -11.66 12.68 -13.27
N GLY A 87 -12.08 11.64 -12.56
CA GLY A 87 -13.32 10.91 -12.82
C GLY A 87 -13.25 9.87 -13.95
N SER A 88 -12.12 9.72 -14.64
CA SER A 88 -11.93 8.70 -15.69
C SER A 88 -11.32 7.42 -15.12
N THR A 89 -11.74 6.29 -15.67
CA THR A 89 -11.13 4.97 -15.38
C THR A 89 -10.00 4.61 -16.35
N THR A 90 -9.81 5.42 -17.42
CA THR A 90 -8.78 5.19 -18.43
C THR A 90 -7.53 6.00 -18.11
N ASN A 91 -6.43 5.31 -17.83
CA ASN A 91 -5.14 5.95 -17.59
C ASN A 91 -4.48 6.33 -18.92
N PHE A 92 -3.94 7.55 -19.00
CA PHE A 92 -3.05 7.97 -20.09
C PHE A 92 -1.57 7.68 -19.77
N PHE A 93 -1.25 7.47 -18.49
CA PHE A 93 0.09 7.10 -18.03
C PHE A 93 0.01 5.95 -17.03
N THR A 94 0.90 4.98 -17.17
CA THR A 94 1.08 3.88 -16.21
C THR A 94 2.54 3.46 -16.24
N GLU A 95 3.19 3.46 -15.08
CA GLU A 95 4.54 2.93 -14.91
C GLU A 95 4.61 2.10 -13.62
N SER A 96 5.21 0.92 -13.71
CA SER A 96 5.46 0.03 -12.57
C SER A 96 6.95 -0.23 -12.45
N ARG A 97 7.51 -0.07 -11.25
CA ARG A 97 8.94 -0.23 -11.00
C ARG A 97 9.19 -0.92 -9.67
N SER A 98 10.10 -1.90 -9.65
CA SER A 98 10.65 -2.45 -8.42
C SER A 98 11.79 -1.58 -7.91
N SER A 99 11.86 -1.37 -6.59
CA SER A 99 12.91 -0.57 -5.96
C SER A 99 13.33 -1.14 -4.61
N THR A 100 14.62 -0.97 -4.32
CA THR A 100 15.23 -1.24 -3.01
C THR A 100 15.76 0.04 -2.37
N THR A 101 15.56 1.19 -3.02
CA THR A 101 15.99 2.50 -2.53
C THR A 101 14.81 3.31 -2.02
N PRO A 102 15.00 4.15 -0.98
CA PRO A 102 13.92 4.92 -0.40
C PRO A 102 13.38 6.02 -1.33
N ASN A 103 14.21 6.62 -2.18
CA ASN A 103 13.80 7.71 -3.07
C ASN A 103 13.71 7.25 -4.51
N ASN A 104 12.56 7.51 -5.14
CA ASN A 104 12.26 7.08 -6.49
C ASN A 104 11.60 8.21 -7.28
N ASN A 105 12.17 8.56 -8.43
CA ASN A 105 11.66 9.60 -9.31
C ASN A 105 10.97 9.00 -10.53
N PHE A 106 9.80 9.55 -10.87
CA PHE A 106 9.05 9.23 -12.08
C PHE A 106 8.73 10.52 -12.82
N THR A 107 8.45 10.40 -14.11
CA THR A 107 8.03 11.51 -14.94
C THR A 107 6.75 11.13 -15.66
N ILE A 108 5.66 11.80 -15.34
CA ILE A 108 4.36 11.56 -15.96
C ILE A 108 4.33 12.30 -17.30
N THR A 109 4.11 11.57 -18.37
CA THR A 109 4.04 12.08 -19.74
C THR A 109 2.63 11.93 -20.32
N GLY A 110 2.36 12.57 -21.45
CA GLY A 110 1.07 12.43 -22.14
C GLY A 110 -0.12 13.13 -21.47
N THR A 111 0.14 14.05 -20.52
CA THR A 111 -0.93 14.77 -19.82
C THR A 111 -1.79 15.58 -20.79
N PRO A 112 -3.11 15.36 -20.83
CA PRO A 112 -4.02 16.16 -21.67
C PRO A 112 -4.07 17.61 -21.18
N THR A 113 -4.18 18.54 -22.13
CA THR A 113 -4.18 19.98 -21.88
C THR A 113 -5.55 20.44 -21.39
N GLY A 114 -5.59 21.34 -20.43
CA GLY A 114 -6.83 21.96 -19.95
C GLY A 114 -7.75 21.04 -19.14
N VAL A 115 -7.27 19.85 -18.77
CA VAL A 115 -8.04 18.86 -18.01
C VAL A 115 -7.40 18.65 -16.65
N VAL A 116 -8.22 18.57 -15.60
CA VAL A 116 -7.75 18.15 -14.28
C VAL A 116 -7.41 16.67 -14.34
N CYS A 117 -6.21 16.32 -13.92
CA CYS A 117 -5.73 14.95 -13.87
C CYS A 117 -5.45 14.52 -12.43
N VAL A 118 -5.60 13.23 -12.17
CA VAL A 118 -5.26 12.60 -10.90
C VAL A 118 -4.12 11.63 -11.13
N THR A 119 -3.06 11.77 -10.34
CA THR A 119 -2.02 10.76 -10.23
C THR A 119 -2.24 9.94 -8.98
N THR A 120 -2.28 8.62 -9.12
CA THR A 120 -2.35 7.66 -8.03
C THR A 120 -1.06 6.87 -7.97
N VAL A 121 -0.48 6.81 -6.77
CA VAL A 121 0.74 6.03 -6.49
C VAL A 121 0.38 4.94 -5.50
N THR A 122 0.74 3.72 -5.83
CA THR A 122 0.63 2.56 -4.94
C THR A 122 2.01 1.97 -4.71
N VAL A 123 2.38 1.80 -3.45
CA VAL A 123 3.65 1.17 -3.05
C VAL A 123 3.32 -0.10 -2.30
N THR A 124 3.81 -1.24 -2.78
CA THR A 124 3.54 -2.56 -2.21
C THR A 124 4.85 -3.24 -1.82
N SER A 125 4.93 -3.77 -0.61
CA SER A 125 6.07 -4.58 -0.19
C SER A 125 6.16 -5.86 -1.01
N LYS A 126 7.37 -6.19 -1.48
CA LYS A 126 7.65 -7.47 -2.13
C LYS A 126 7.82 -8.62 -1.14
N THR A 127 8.08 -8.31 0.12
CA THR A 127 8.17 -9.28 1.20
C THR A 127 6.78 -9.67 1.72
N LYS A 128 5.87 -8.68 1.84
CA LYS A 128 4.51 -8.87 2.36
C LYS A 128 3.51 -8.10 1.50
N ALA A 129 2.86 -8.77 0.57
CA ALA A 129 1.96 -8.15 -0.41
C ALA A 129 0.75 -7.41 0.21
N THR A 130 0.38 -7.72 1.46
CA THR A 130 -0.67 -7.01 2.20
C THR A 130 -0.20 -5.68 2.80
N ASN A 131 1.12 -5.44 2.86
CA ASN A 131 1.70 -4.18 3.29
C ASN A 131 1.79 -3.23 2.10
N THR A 132 0.75 -2.44 1.93
CA THR A 132 0.55 -1.54 0.78
C THR A 132 0.20 -0.14 1.28
N TRP A 133 0.75 0.86 0.62
CA TRP A 133 0.41 2.27 0.79
C TRP A 133 -0.12 2.84 -0.52
N THR A 134 -1.13 3.70 -0.46
CA THR A 134 -1.67 4.39 -1.64
C THR A 134 -1.91 5.86 -1.34
N GLY A 135 -1.53 6.72 -2.27
CA GLY A 135 -1.78 8.15 -2.22
C GLY A 135 -2.01 8.72 -3.60
N SER A 136 -2.67 9.87 -3.68
CA SER A 136 -2.96 10.54 -4.95
C SER A 136 -2.91 12.06 -4.80
N TYR A 137 -2.66 12.76 -5.91
CA TYR A 137 -2.76 14.22 -5.97
C TYR A 137 -3.35 14.64 -7.33
N ARG A 138 -3.85 15.89 -7.39
CA ARG A 138 -4.42 16.50 -8.61
C ARG A 138 -3.49 17.52 -9.20
N TYR A 139 -3.52 17.65 -10.51
CA TYR A 139 -2.77 18.65 -11.26
C TYR A 139 -3.43 18.92 -12.60
N THR A 140 -3.03 20.00 -13.26
CA THR A 140 -3.57 20.40 -14.57
C THR A 140 -2.44 20.93 -15.45
N ARG A 141 -2.40 20.49 -16.70
CA ARG A 141 -1.55 21.08 -17.73
C ARG A 141 -2.29 22.26 -18.36
N LYS A 142 -1.66 23.44 -18.37
CA LYS A 142 -2.19 24.62 -19.09
C LYS A 142 -2.20 24.38 -20.59
N PRO A 143 -3.18 25.01 -21.32
CA PRO A 143 -3.14 25.12 -22.79
C PRO A 143 -1.88 25.79 -23.30
#